data_4a82762064a62de2d1d68d2f618bf816
#
_entry.id   4a82762064a62de2d1d68d2f618bf816
#
_cell.length_a   1.000
_cell.length_b   1.000
_cell.length_c   1.000
_cell.angle_alpha   90.00
_cell.angle_beta   90.00
_cell.angle_gamma   90.00
#
_symmetry.space_group_name_H-M   'P 1'
#
loop_
_entity.id
_entity.type
_entity.pdbx_description
1 polymer ?
#
loop_
_entity_poly.entity_id
_entity_poly.type
_entity_poly.pdbx_seq_one_letter_code
_entity_poly.pdbx_strand_id
1 'polypeptide(L)'
;MNEKDQKIWAVLEVRLQDVITLCDERKQTIESLTQTIQRMEADYRTLEAKYTDLLAAGYIASADENERKVARKRLSDMVREVDKCLALLNG
;
A
#
# COMPACT_ATOMS: atom_id res chain seq x y z
N MET A 1 -2.37 -9.45 -51.82
CA MET A 1 -2.87 -8.19 -51.24
C MET A 1 -2.46 -7.02 -52.12
N ASN A 2 -3.34 -6.08 -52.34
CA ASN A 2 -2.98 -4.85 -53.07
C ASN A 2 -2.19 -3.92 -52.13
N GLU A 3 -1.64 -2.87 -52.69
CA GLU A 3 -0.82 -1.91 -51.96
C GLU A 3 -1.58 -1.22 -50.83
N LYS A 4 -2.86 -0.91 -51.02
CA LYS A 4 -3.71 -0.31 -50.00
C LYS A 4 -3.92 -1.24 -48.80
N ASP A 5 -4.17 -2.48 -49.06
CA ASP A 5 -4.36 -3.50 -48.00
C ASP A 5 -3.07 -3.75 -47.21
N GLN A 6 -1.92 -3.70 -47.87
CA GLN A 6 -0.61 -3.82 -47.23
C GLN A 6 -0.35 -2.65 -46.29
N LYS A 7 -0.74 -1.42 -46.67
CA LYS A 7 -0.60 -0.23 -45.81
C LYS A 7 -1.49 -0.34 -44.57
N ILE A 8 -2.74 -0.79 -44.73
CA ILE A 8 -3.66 -0.96 -43.64
C ILE A 8 -3.12 -2.03 -42.67
N TRP A 9 -2.62 -3.14 -43.20
CA TRP A 9 -2.04 -4.19 -42.42
C TRP A 9 -0.83 -3.73 -41.61
N ALA A 10 0.06 -2.94 -42.22
CA ALA A 10 1.22 -2.38 -41.55
C ALA A 10 0.84 -1.45 -40.37
N VAL A 11 -0.19 -0.62 -40.57
CA VAL A 11 -0.71 0.25 -39.51
C VAL A 11 -1.29 -0.57 -38.37
N LEU A 12 -2.04 -1.63 -38.67
CA LEU A 12 -2.61 -2.52 -37.66
C LEU A 12 -1.52 -3.22 -36.84
N GLU A 13 -0.47 -3.68 -37.50
CA GLU A 13 0.67 -4.31 -36.81
C GLU A 13 1.33 -3.35 -35.82
N VAL A 14 1.59 -2.11 -36.24
CA VAL A 14 2.19 -1.10 -35.37
C VAL A 14 1.30 -0.79 -34.18
N ARG A 15 0.01 -0.61 -34.40
CA ARG A 15 -0.94 -0.34 -33.30
C ARG A 15 -1.05 -1.50 -32.33
N LEU A 16 -1.06 -2.73 -32.87
CA LEU A 16 -1.07 -3.92 -32.03
C LEU A 16 0.19 -4.01 -31.18
N GLN A 17 1.35 -3.72 -31.77
CA GLN A 17 2.61 -3.72 -31.07
C GLN A 17 2.64 -2.64 -29.96
N ASP A 18 2.09 -1.46 -30.26
CA ASP A 18 1.98 -0.37 -29.28
C ASP A 18 1.10 -0.77 -28.10
N VAL A 19 -0.01 -1.44 -28.35
CA VAL A 19 -0.90 -1.94 -27.29
C VAL A 19 -0.19 -2.98 -26.45
N ILE A 20 0.52 -3.90 -27.03
CA ILE A 20 1.29 -4.94 -26.33
C ILE A 20 2.33 -4.27 -25.42
N THR A 21 3.08 -3.32 -25.96
CA THR A 21 4.10 -2.57 -25.19
C THR A 21 3.46 -1.84 -24.01
N LEU A 22 2.33 -1.18 -24.24
CA LEU A 22 1.60 -0.47 -23.18
C LEU A 22 1.10 -1.43 -22.10
N CYS A 23 0.59 -2.59 -22.49
CA CYS A 23 0.15 -3.61 -21.55
C CYS A 23 1.31 -4.11 -20.69
N ASP A 24 2.47 -4.36 -21.29
CA ASP A 24 3.66 -4.80 -20.57
C ASP A 24 4.15 -3.74 -19.59
N GLU A 25 4.17 -2.47 -20.01
CA GLU A 25 4.55 -1.35 -19.14
C GLU A 25 3.60 -1.21 -17.96
N ARG A 26 2.31 -1.33 -18.20
CA ARG A 26 1.29 -1.27 -17.15
C ARG A 26 1.42 -2.43 -16.18
N LYS A 27 1.69 -3.61 -16.69
CA LYS A 27 1.93 -4.80 -15.86
C LYS A 27 3.12 -4.58 -14.94
N GLN A 28 4.23 -4.06 -15.46
CA GLN A 28 5.42 -3.75 -14.67
C GLN A 28 5.12 -2.68 -13.61
N THR A 29 4.35 -1.66 -13.96
CA THR A 29 3.93 -0.62 -13.03
C THR A 29 3.07 -1.20 -11.91
N ILE A 30 2.12 -2.07 -12.23
CA ILE A 30 1.29 -2.74 -11.23
C ILE A 30 2.13 -3.60 -10.30
N GLU A 31 3.09 -4.35 -10.83
CA GLU A 31 4.00 -5.16 -10.01
C GLU A 31 4.84 -4.29 -9.07
N SER A 32 5.38 -3.19 -9.58
CA SER A 32 6.17 -2.24 -8.80
C SER A 32 5.33 -1.58 -7.69
N LEU A 33 4.11 -1.14 -8.01
CA LEU A 33 3.19 -0.55 -7.05
C LEU A 33 2.76 -1.57 -5.99
N THR A 34 2.52 -2.81 -6.39
CA THR A 34 2.16 -3.88 -5.46
C THR A 34 3.28 -4.14 -4.46
N GLN A 35 4.53 -4.19 -4.92
CA GLN A 35 5.70 -4.35 -4.05
C GLN A 35 5.85 -3.16 -3.10
N THR A 36 5.63 -1.94 -3.59
CA THR A 36 5.69 -0.73 -2.78
C THR A 36 4.62 -0.75 -1.69
N ILE A 37 3.39 -1.14 -2.03
CA ILE A 37 2.29 -1.26 -1.07
C ILE A 37 2.64 -2.29 0.01
N GLN A 38 3.15 -3.45 -0.37
CA GLN A 38 3.54 -4.50 0.58
C GLN A 38 4.63 -4.01 1.54
N ARG A 39 5.62 -3.29 1.02
CA ARG A 39 6.69 -2.69 1.84
C ARG A 39 6.13 -1.65 2.80
N MET A 40 5.25 -0.78 2.32
CA MET A 40 4.62 0.24 3.14
C MET A 40 3.77 -0.38 4.25
N GLU A 41 3.04 -1.46 3.95
CA GLU A 41 2.28 -2.19 4.95
C GLU A 41 3.19 -2.79 6.03
N ALA A 42 4.31 -3.38 5.63
CA ALA A 42 5.28 -3.93 6.56
C ALA A 42 5.91 -2.84 7.43
N ASP A 43 6.25 -1.69 6.85
CA ASP A 43 6.79 -0.54 7.56
C ASP A 43 5.76 0.02 8.56
N TYR A 44 4.50 0.07 8.17
CA TYR A 44 3.41 0.48 9.05
C TYR A 44 3.26 -0.44 10.25
N ARG A 45 3.30 -1.74 10.03
CA ARG A 45 3.21 -2.72 11.13
C ARG A 45 4.39 -2.59 12.09
N THR A 46 5.58 -2.39 11.55
CA THR A 46 6.78 -2.19 12.38
C THR A 46 6.66 -0.91 13.21
N LEU A 47 6.21 0.17 12.60
CA LEU A 47 6.01 1.45 13.28
C LEU A 47 4.91 1.35 14.33
N GLU A 48 3.81 0.68 14.01
CA GLU A 48 2.71 0.42 14.94
C GLU A 48 3.22 -0.35 16.17
N ALA A 49 4.01 -1.41 15.97
CA ALA A 49 4.58 -2.18 17.06
C ALA A 49 5.48 -1.32 17.95
N LYS A 50 6.36 -0.52 17.34
CA LYS A 50 7.23 0.40 18.09
C LYS A 50 6.43 1.43 18.88
N TYR A 51 5.39 1.96 18.27
CA TYR A 51 4.53 2.96 18.91
C TYR A 51 3.76 2.36 20.09
N THR A 52 3.23 1.16 19.90
CA THR A 52 2.55 0.39 20.94
C THR A 52 3.49 0.10 22.12
N ASP A 53 4.71 -0.32 21.82
CA ASP A 53 5.72 -0.59 22.86
C ASP A 53 6.08 0.69 23.62
N LEU A 54 6.24 1.79 22.92
CA LEU A 54 6.56 3.09 23.53
C LEU A 54 5.43 3.56 24.46
N LEU A 55 4.19 3.44 24.02
CA LEU A 55 3.02 3.80 24.83
C LEU A 55 2.87 2.87 26.03
N ALA A 56 3.11 1.57 25.86
CA ALA A 56 3.10 0.61 26.97
C ALA A 56 4.19 0.93 27.99
N ALA A 57 5.39 1.32 27.55
CA ALA A 57 6.46 1.75 28.44
C ALA A 57 6.07 3.02 29.21
N GLY A 58 5.42 3.97 28.56
CA GLY A 58 4.89 5.19 29.21
C GLY A 58 3.79 4.84 30.21
N TYR A 59 2.91 3.91 29.87
CA TYR A 59 1.87 3.40 30.75
C TYR A 59 2.45 2.74 32.03
N ILE A 60 3.47 1.89 31.86
CA ILE A 60 4.13 1.21 32.99
C ILE A 60 4.85 2.21 33.87
N ALA A 61 5.45 3.26 33.31
CA ALA A 61 6.15 4.31 34.04
C ALA A 61 5.20 5.25 34.81
N SER A 62 3.92 5.28 34.45
CA SER A 62 2.92 6.12 35.09
C SER A 62 2.53 5.55 36.46
N ALA A 63 2.64 6.40 37.51
CA ALA A 63 2.28 6.03 38.88
C ALA A 63 0.79 6.23 39.17
N ASP A 64 0.07 7.03 38.38
CA ASP A 64 -1.33 7.37 38.57
C ASP A 64 -2.23 6.42 37.74
N GLU A 65 -3.20 5.82 38.42
CA GLU A 65 -4.15 4.88 37.79
C GLU A 65 -5.02 5.56 36.74
N ASN A 66 -5.41 6.82 36.95
CA ASN A 66 -6.18 7.58 35.97
C ASN A 66 -5.37 7.84 34.69
N GLU A 67 -4.10 8.17 34.86
CA GLU A 67 -3.19 8.35 33.71
C GLU A 67 -3.01 7.03 32.95
N ARG A 68 -2.94 5.92 33.67
CA ARG A 68 -2.87 4.58 33.07
C ARG A 68 -4.10 4.25 32.25
N LYS A 69 -5.29 4.61 32.73
CA LYS A 69 -6.55 4.42 32.01
C LYS A 69 -6.59 5.27 30.75
N VAL A 70 -6.20 6.53 30.84
CA VAL A 70 -6.14 7.43 29.70
C VAL A 70 -5.15 6.93 28.66
N ALA A 71 -3.96 6.52 29.09
CA ALA A 71 -2.93 5.98 28.20
C ALA A 71 -3.42 4.70 27.51
N ARG A 72 -4.09 3.80 28.23
CA ARG A 72 -4.66 2.58 27.67
C ARG A 72 -5.72 2.86 26.62
N LYS A 73 -6.59 3.83 26.86
CA LYS A 73 -7.61 4.25 25.92
C LYS A 73 -7.00 4.82 24.65
N ARG A 74 -6.02 5.73 24.81
CA ARG A 74 -5.31 6.30 23.66
C ARG A 74 -4.61 5.25 22.83
N LEU A 75 -3.97 4.29 23.48
CA LEU A 75 -3.31 3.16 22.81
C LEU A 75 -4.32 2.34 21.99
N SER A 76 -5.45 2.00 22.60
CA SER A 76 -6.51 1.25 21.93
C SER A 76 -7.08 2.00 20.73
N ASP A 77 -7.32 3.32 20.88
CA ASP A 77 -7.85 4.16 19.82
C ASP A 77 -6.85 4.28 18.65
N MET A 78 -5.56 4.42 18.94
CA MET A 78 -4.51 4.48 17.92
C MET A 78 -4.36 3.17 17.16
N VAL A 79 -4.40 2.04 17.85
CA VAL A 79 -4.36 0.72 17.21
C VAL A 79 -5.54 0.56 16.24
N ARG A 80 -6.74 0.98 16.66
CA ARG A 80 -7.92 0.96 15.79
C ARG A 80 -7.75 1.84 14.56
N GLU A 81 -7.20 3.04 14.72
CA GLU A 81 -6.94 3.95 13.60
C GLU A 81 -5.97 3.36 12.59
N VAL A 82 -4.88 2.77 13.08
CA VAL A 82 -3.88 2.12 12.22
C VAL A 82 -4.50 0.91 11.51
N ASP A 83 -5.28 0.10 12.21
CA ASP A 83 -5.97 -1.05 11.61
C ASP A 83 -6.95 -0.63 10.52
N LYS A 84 -7.66 0.49 10.70
CA LYS A 84 -8.54 1.05 9.67
C LYS A 84 -7.75 1.48 8.45
N CYS A 85 -6.62 2.14 8.65
CA CYS A 85 -5.74 2.55 7.55
C CYS A 85 -5.21 1.35 6.77
N LEU A 86 -4.78 0.30 7.47
CA LEU A 86 -4.32 -0.94 6.84
C LEU A 86 -5.44 -1.64 6.07
N ALA A 87 -6.66 -1.66 6.61
CA ALA A 87 -7.81 -2.23 5.94
C ALA A 87 -8.14 -1.49 4.63
N LEU A 88 -8.01 -0.16 4.61
CA LEU A 88 -8.18 0.64 3.40
C LEU A 88 -7.12 0.36 2.34
N LEU A 89 -5.88 0.11 2.76
CA LEU A 89 -4.79 -0.23 1.85
C LEU A 89 -4.95 -1.64 1.27
N ASN A 90 -5.50 -2.56 2.04
CA ASN A 90 -5.71 -3.95 1.63
C ASN A 90 -7.04 -4.18 0.89
N GLY A 91 -7.91 -3.22 0.97
CA GLY A 91 -9.21 -3.26 0.28
C GLY A 91 -9.09 -2.80 -1.16
#